data_2d787a08b3c487d81a2fe92c1de337db
#
_entry.id   2d787a08b3c487d81a2fe92c1de337db
#
_cell.length_a   1.000
_cell.length_b   1.000
_cell.length_c   1.000
_cell.angle_alpha   90.00
_cell.angle_beta   90.00
_cell.angle_gamma   90.00
#
_symmetry.space_group_name_H-M   'P 1'
#
loop_
_entity.id
_entity.type
_entity.pdbx_description
1 polymer ?
#
loop_
_entity_poly.entity_id
_entity_poly.type
_entity_poly.pdbx_seq_one_letter_code
_entity_poly.pdbx_strand_id
1 'polypeptide(L)'
;MTQAKEAKDFQCVYHAWRYDLRGNLQSVAFQRGVKGKGGMPPDFKVEDHGPRQLRVTTLQGLVFGTFSDETPAIEKFIGPEVLARFDRILGGRKIEIIGRFVEVLPNNWKMYAENARDS
;
A
#
# COMPACT_ATOMS: atom_id res chain seq x y z
N MET A 1 12.92 -3.79 1.40
CA MET A 1 11.54 -4.00 1.91
C MET A 1 11.56 -5.29 2.71
N THR A 2 11.24 -5.24 4.00
CA THR A 2 11.23 -6.42 4.86
C THR A 2 9.92 -7.18 4.66
N GLN A 3 9.99 -8.46 4.37
CA GLN A 3 8.80 -9.32 4.28
C GLN A 3 8.64 -10.04 5.62
N ALA A 4 7.45 -10.00 6.19
CA ALA A 4 7.09 -10.78 7.36
C ALA A 4 5.91 -11.70 7.03
N LYS A 5 6.03 -12.97 7.41
CA LYS A 5 4.91 -13.90 7.49
C LYS A 5 4.35 -13.79 8.90
N GLU A 6 3.01 -13.75 9.04
CA GLU A 6 2.34 -13.70 10.35
C GLU A 6 2.62 -12.45 11.20
N ALA A 7 2.87 -11.32 10.55
CA ALA A 7 2.98 -10.04 11.27
C ALA A 7 1.65 -9.68 11.95
N LYS A 8 1.71 -9.20 13.18
CA LYS A 8 0.54 -8.66 13.91
C LYS A 8 0.42 -7.14 13.78
N ASP A 9 1.53 -6.49 13.46
CA ASP A 9 1.64 -5.05 13.30
C ASP A 9 2.80 -4.70 12.35
N PHE A 10 2.87 -3.43 11.97
CA PHE A 10 3.95 -2.86 11.17
C PHE A 10 4.62 -1.73 11.94
N GLN A 11 5.93 -1.70 11.92
CA GLN A 11 6.69 -0.58 12.43
C GLN A 11 7.35 0.18 11.28
N CYS A 12 7.10 1.49 11.23
CA CYS A 12 7.75 2.36 10.25
C CYS A 12 9.26 2.43 10.53
N VAL A 13 10.06 2.22 9.50
CA VAL A 13 11.52 2.25 9.62
C VAL A 13 12.08 3.66 9.80
N TYR A 14 11.27 4.69 9.54
CA TYR A 14 11.73 6.08 9.60
C TYR A 14 11.69 6.62 11.05
N HIS A 15 10.52 6.57 11.72
CA HIS A 15 10.38 7.10 13.10
C HIS A 15 9.83 6.07 14.09
N ALA A 16 9.85 4.77 13.74
CA ALA A 16 9.43 3.66 14.59
C ALA A 16 7.96 3.75 15.09
N TRP A 17 7.09 4.43 14.34
CA TRP A 17 5.66 4.42 14.62
C TRP A 17 5.07 3.06 14.26
N ARG A 18 4.18 2.55 15.09
CA ARG A 18 3.58 1.22 14.92
C ARG A 18 2.12 1.32 14.51
N TYR A 19 1.75 0.50 13.55
CA TYR A 19 0.41 0.42 12.99
C TYR A 19 -0.10 -1.01 13.04
N ASP A 20 -1.39 -1.20 13.30
CA ASP A 20 -2.03 -2.51 13.15
C ASP A 20 -2.17 -2.89 11.65
N LEU A 21 -2.66 -4.09 11.39
CA LEU A 21 -2.87 -4.58 10.00
C LEU A 21 -4.00 -3.85 9.27
N ARG A 22 -4.79 -3.02 9.96
CA ARG A 22 -5.81 -2.16 9.38
C ARG A 22 -5.29 -0.75 9.08
N GLY A 23 -4.03 -0.46 9.45
CA GLY A 23 -3.42 0.84 9.27
C GLY A 23 -3.69 1.84 10.40
N ASN A 24 -4.31 1.42 11.51
CA ASN A 24 -4.50 2.31 12.64
C ASN A 24 -3.19 2.49 13.39
N LEU A 25 -2.87 3.73 13.74
CA LEU A 25 -1.70 4.02 14.58
C LEU A 25 -1.92 3.46 15.98
N GLN A 26 -0.97 2.65 16.44
CA GLN A 26 -1.01 1.99 17.74
C GLN A 26 -0.11 2.67 18.77
N SER A 27 1.04 3.14 18.33
CA SER A 27 2.00 3.81 19.20
C SER A 27 2.99 4.65 18.40
N VAL A 28 3.53 5.66 19.07
CA VAL A 28 4.62 6.48 18.55
C VAL A 28 5.84 6.32 19.43
N ALA A 29 7.02 6.32 18.81
CA ALA A 29 8.27 6.25 19.56
C ALA A 29 8.43 7.48 20.45
N PHE A 30 8.96 7.27 21.64
CA PHE A 30 9.24 8.34 22.61
C PHE A 30 8.02 9.20 22.99
N GLN A 31 6.80 8.67 22.94
CA GLN A 31 5.59 9.42 23.29
C GLN A 31 5.70 10.12 24.65
N ARG A 32 6.32 9.47 25.63
CA ARG A 32 6.54 10.01 26.98
C ARG A 32 7.91 10.70 27.15
N GLY A 33 8.61 10.93 26.04
CA GLY A 33 9.98 11.47 26.06
C GLY A 33 11.04 10.46 26.52
N VAL A 34 12.24 10.95 26.68
CA VAL A 34 13.39 10.18 27.16
C VAL A 34 13.82 10.73 28.54
N LYS A 35 13.75 9.88 29.55
CA LYS A 35 14.05 10.28 30.94
C LYS A 35 13.26 11.51 31.41
N GLY A 36 11.99 11.59 31.01
CA GLY A 36 11.09 12.68 31.39
C GLY A 36 11.30 14.00 30.62
N LYS A 37 12.12 14.00 29.57
CA LYS A 37 12.36 15.18 28.72
C LYS A 37 11.84 14.95 27.32
N GLY A 38 11.20 15.97 26.74
CA GLY A 38 10.57 15.89 25.42
C GLY A 38 9.33 14.99 25.42
N GLY A 39 9.03 14.40 24.29
CA GLY A 39 7.83 13.58 24.08
C GLY A 39 6.75 14.33 23.33
N MET A 40 5.59 13.69 23.19
CA MET A 40 4.41 14.31 22.58
C MET A 40 3.70 15.21 23.58
N PRO A 41 2.92 16.20 23.13
CA PRO A 41 2.11 17.05 24.00
C PRO A 41 1.18 16.21 24.90
N PRO A 42 0.76 16.72 26.08
CA PRO A 42 -0.10 15.97 27.01
C PRO A 42 -1.45 15.56 26.44
N ASP A 43 -1.95 16.32 25.48
CA ASP A 43 -3.23 16.12 24.77
C ASP A 43 -3.09 15.27 23.49
N PHE A 44 -1.90 14.76 23.20
CA PHE A 44 -1.65 13.91 22.03
C PHE A 44 -2.44 12.59 22.13
N LYS A 45 -3.31 12.40 21.14
CA LYS A 45 -4.10 11.18 20.98
C LYS A 45 -3.60 10.41 19.78
N VAL A 46 -3.18 9.18 19.97
CA VAL A 46 -2.64 8.29 18.93
C VAL A 46 -3.65 8.10 17.79
N GLU A 47 -4.92 7.96 18.14
CA GLU A 47 -6.04 7.75 17.21
C GLU A 47 -6.22 8.89 16.18
N ASP A 48 -5.82 10.11 16.53
CA ASP A 48 -5.98 11.29 15.67
C ASP A 48 -4.82 11.46 14.66
N HIS A 49 -3.77 10.64 14.76
CA HIS A 49 -2.53 10.79 14.00
C HIS A 49 -2.21 9.61 13.08
N GLY A 50 -3.20 8.75 12.83
CA GLY A 50 -3.08 7.66 11.87
C GLY A 50 -2.96 8.15 10.42
N PRO A 51 -2.44 7.34 9.51
CA PRO A 51 -2.46 7.63 8.08
C PRO A 51 -3.89 7.61 7.56
N ARG A 52 -4.14 8.39 6.51
CA ARG A 52 -5.39 8.28 5.78
C ARG A 52 -5.53 6.87 5.21
N GLN A 53 -6.64 6.22 5.51
CA GLN A 53 -6.89 4.85 5.06
C GLN A 53 -7.38 4.81 3.61
N LEU A 54 -6.93 3.80 2.89
CA LEU A 54 -7.42 3.47 1.57
C LEU A 54 -8.62 2.53 1.69
N ARG A 55 -9.63 2.73 0.85
CA ARG A 55 -10.61 1.71 0.55
C ARG A 55 -9.95 0.70 -0.39
N VAL A 56 -9.78 -0.53 0.06
CA VAL A 56 -9.02 -1.57 -0.64
C VAL A 56 -9.97 -2.64 -1.17
N THR A 57 -9.69 -3.14 -2.36
CA THR A 57 -10.34 -4.29 -2.96
C THR A 57 -9.33 -5.19 -3.66
N THR A 58 -9.71 -6.41 -3.94
CA THR A 58 -8.90 -7.35 -4.70
C THR A 58 -9.64 -7.82 -5.94
N LEU A 59 -8.92 -7.92 -7.05
CA LEU A 59 -9.41 -8.50 -8.29
C LEU A 59 -8.37 -9.50 -8.80
N GLN A 60 -8.73 -10.77 -8.87
CA GLN A 60 -7.89 -11.87 -9.40
C GLN A 60 -6.47 -11.91 -8.79
N GLY A 61 -6.36 -11.65 -7.48
CA GLY A 61 -5.10 -11.64 -6.75
C GLY A 61 -4.32 -10.31 -6.78
N LEU A 62 -4.75 -9.34 -7.58
CA LEU A 62 -4.22 -7.97 -7.56
C LEU A 62 -4.94 -7.13 -6.52
N VAL A 63 -4.19 -6.28 -5.82
CA VAL A 63 -4.71 -5.40 -4.78
C VAL A 63 -4.81 -3.97 -5.33
N PHE A 64 -5.99 -3.38 -5.18
CA PHE A 64 -6.27 -2.01 -5.59
C PHE A 64 -6.72 -1.18 -4.39
N GLY A 65 -6.36 0.10 -4.39
CA GLY A 65 -6.73 1.02 -3.33
C GLY A 65 -7.12 2.38 -3.87
N THR A 66 -8.08 3.03 -3.22
CA THR A 66 -8.51 4.40 -3.54
C THR A 66 -8.69 5.23 -2.28
N PHE A 67 -8.40 6.52 -2.37
CA PHE A 67 -8.73 7.50 -1.33
C PHE A 67 -10.12 8.13 -1.49
N SER A 68 -10.80 7.85 -2.60
CA SER A 68 -12.10 8.42 -2.89
C SER A 68 -13.22 7.41 -2.60
N ASP A 69 -14.24 7.85 -1.89
CA ASP A 69 -15.45 7.08 -1.63
C ASP A 69 -16.36 7.02 -2.86
N GLU A 70 -16.18 7.94 -3.80
CA GLU A 70 -16.95 8.02 -5.06
C GLU A 70 -16.45 7.05 -6.13
N THR A 71 -15.25 6.50 -5.97
CA THR A 71 -14.70 5.53 -6.94
C THR A 71 -15.63 4.30 -7.01
N PRO A 72 -16.13 3.93 -8.17
CA PRO A 72 -16.99 2.75 -8.33
C PRO A 72 -16.24 1.45 -8.02
N ALA A 73 -16.96 0.34 -7.99
CA ALA A 73 -16.34 -0.99 -7.90
C ALA A 73 -15.28 -1.17 -9.00
N ILE A 74 -14.22 -1.91 -8.70
CA ILE A 74 -13.04 -2.01 -9.57
C ILE A 74 -13.40 -2.52 -10.96
N GLU A 75 -14.34 -3.45 -11.08
CA GLU A 75 -14.79 -4.02 -12.34
C GLU A 75 -15.46 -2.95 -13.25
N LYS A 76 -16.25 -2.06 -12.62
CA LYS A 76 -16.88 -0.94 -13.33
C LYS A 76 -15.86 0.12 -13.69
N PHE A 77 -14.86 0.36 -12.81
CA PHE A 77 -13.83 1.36 -13.04
C PHE A 77 -12.94 1.03 -14.22
N ILE A 78 -12.45 -0.21 -14.30
CA ILE A 78 -11.56 -0.65 -15.38
C ILE A 78 -12.30 -0.98 -16.69
N GLY A 79 -13.58 -1.28 -16.60
CA GLY A 79 -14.44 -1.60 -17.75
C GLY A 79 -14.24 -3.01 -18.31
N PRO A 80 -15.18 -3.44 -19.18
CA PRO A 80 -15.25 -4.83 -19.63
C PRO A 80 -14.06 -5.24 -20.51
N GLU A 81 -13.50 -4.34 -21.30
CA GLU A 81 -12.36 -4.66 -22.17
C GLU A 81 -11.11 -5.00 -21.39
N VAL A 82 -10.78 -4.20 -20.36
CA VAL A 82 -9.62 -4.43 -19.50
C VAL A 82 -9.86 -5.66 -18.65
N LEU A 83 -11.08 -5.84 -18.13
CA LEU A 83 -11.46 -7.02 -17.36
C LEU A 83 -11.26 -8.31 -18.16
N ALA A 84 -11.67 -8.34 -19.43
CA ALA A 84 -11.45 -9.49 -20.30
C ALA A 84 -9.96 -9.80 -20.53
N ARG A 85 -9.10 -8.79 -20.54
CA ARG A 85 -7.64 -8.98 -20.61
C ARG A 85 -7.07 -9.55 -19.30
N PHE A 86 -7.56 -9.08 -18.16
CA PHE A 86 -7.23 -9.68 -16.86
C PHE A 86 -7.64 -11.16 -16.82
N ASP A 87 -8.85 -11.48 -17.27
CA ASP A 87 -9.36 -12.86 -17.32
C ASP A 87 -8.51 -13.76 -18.22
N ARG A 88 -8.04 -13.26 -19.34
CA ARG A 88 -7.16 -13.99 -20.25
C ARG A 88 -5.82 -14.36 -19.59
N ILE A 89 -5.26 -13.47 -18.79
CA ILE A 89 -3.93 -13.64 -18.19
C ILE A 89 -4.01 -14.31 -16.82
N LEU A 90 -4.93 -13.87 -15.97
CA LEU A 90 -4.98 -14.21 -14.54
C LEU A 90 -6.15 -15.13 -14.20
N GLY A 91 -7.24 -15.12 -14.98
CA GLY A 91 -8.54 -15.71 -14.68
C GLY A 91 -8.51 -17.12 -14.09
N GLY A 92 -8.71 -17.24 -12.79
CA GLY A 92 -8.78 -18.49 -12.05
C GLY A 92 -7.49 -19.32 -11.99
N ARG A 93 -6.37 -18.80 -12.51
CA ARG A 93 -5.08 -19.51 -12.52
C ARG A 93 -4.32 -19.25 -11.24
N LYS A 94 -3.58 -20.25 -10.78
CA LYS A 94 -2.58 -20.06 -9.73
C LYS A 94 -1.42 -19.25 -10.32
N ILE A 95 -1.16 -18.11 -9.72
CA ILE A 95 -0.06 -17.23 -10.11
C ILE A 95 1.06 -17.39 -9.10
N GLU A 96 2.29 -17.51 -9.59
CA GLU A 96 3.48 -17.56 -8.78
C GLU A 96 4.44 -16.44 -9.18
N ILE A 97 4.98 -15.73 -8.20
CA ILE A 97 6.02 -14.71 -8.43
C ILE A 97 7.36 -15.45 -8.51
N ILE A 98 7.84 -15.66 -9.73
CA ILE A 98 9.10 -16.37 -10.00
C ILE A 98 10.35 -15.51 -9.76
N GLY A 99 10.19 -14.19 -9.60
CA GLY A 99 11.29 -13.28 -9.33
C GLY A 99 10.85 -11.84 -9.18
N ARG A 100 11.79 -11.00 -8.82
CA ARG A 100 11.63 -9.54 -8.77
C ARG A 100 12.76 -8.90 -9.55
N PHE A 101 12.40 -7.99 -10.41
CA PHE A 101 13.35 -7.16 -11.15
C PHE A 101 13.17 -5.71 -10.68
N VAL A 102 14.26 -5.06 -10.34
CA VAL A 102 14.27 -3.64 -9.93
C VAL A 102 15.30 -2.93 -10.78
N GLU A 103 14.87 -1.94 -11.50
CA GLU A 103 15.72 -1.13 -12.37
C GLU A 103 15.54 0.35 -12.02
N VAL A 104 16.63 1.09 -12.01
CA VAL A 104 16.62 2.54 -11.83
C VAL A 104 16.91 3.17 -13.18
N LEU A 105 15.89 3.77 -13.77
CA LEU A 105 16.00 4.42 -15.08
C LEU A 105 16.12 5.94 -14.87
N PRO A 106 17.17 6.59 -15.39
CA PRO A 106 17.35 8.03 -15.29
C PRO A 106 16.49 8.77 -16.33
N ASN A 107 15.19 8.47 -16.36
CA ASN A 107 14.25 9.05 -17.30
C ASN A 107 12.88 9.31 -16.66
N ASN A 108 12.00 9.96 -17.42
CA ASN A 108 10.60 10.09 -17.03
C ASN A 108 9.89 8.73 -17.21
N TRP A 109 9.19 8.26 -16.17
CA TRP A 109 8.46 6.99 -16.19
C TRP A 109 7.45 6.86 -17.35
N LYS A 110 6.91 7.99 -17.84
CA LYS A 110 6.00 8.03 -18.99
C LYS A 110 6.68 7.53 -20.27
N MET A 111 7.96 7.83 -20.44
CA MET A 111 8.70 7.34 -21.60
C MET A 111 8.91 5.84 -21.57
N TYR A 112 9.06 5.25 -20.40
CA TYR A 112 9.10 3.81 -20.24
C TYR A 112 7.73 3.17 -20.60
N ALA A 113 6.63 3.78 -20.17
CA ALA A 113 5.29 3.32 -20.51
C ALA A 113 4.99 3.42 -22.02
N GLU A 114 5.46 4.48 -22.68
CA GLU A 114 5.36 4.64 -24.15
C GLU A 114 6.12 3.50 -24.86
N ASN A 115 7.37 3.25 -24.47
CA ASN A 115 8.18 2.18 -25.07
C ASN A 115 7.51 0.80 -24.95
N ALA A 116 6.81 0.52 -23.85
CA ALA A 116 6.09 -0.73 -23.68
C ALA A 116 4.84 -0.84 -24.56
N ARG A 117 4.34 0.27 -25.13
CA ARG A 117 3.20 0.29 -26.06
C ARG A 117 3.61 0.12 -27.52
N ASP A 118 4.86 0.44 -27.84
CA ASP A 118 5.37 0.40 -29.21
C ASP A 118 5.87 -0.99 -29.64
N SER A 119 5.76 -1.99 -28.76
CA SER A 119 6.17 -3.38 -28.99
C SER A 119 5.04 -4.31 -29.42
#